data_4afe763feda85c553bf3c9cf5098d884
#
_entry.id   4afe763feda85c553bf3c9cf5098d884
#
_cell.length_a   1.000
_cell.length_b   1.000
_cell.length_c   1.000
_cell.angle_alpha   90.00
_cell.angle_beta   90.00
_cell.angle_gamma   90.00
#
_symmetry.space_group_name_H-M   'P 1'
#
loop_
_entity.id
_entity.type
_entity.pdbx_description
1 polymer ?
#
loop_
_entity_poly.entity_id
_entity_poly.type
_entity_poly.pdbx_seq_one_letter_code
_entity_poly.pdbx_strand_id
1 'polypeptide(L)'
;MILAHDDEGDGPAVVLLHSSVCDRRMWQRQAEVLTAAGHRVIRPDFQGFGDTPAPTAPYDEAGDLRALLDALGVDRAVLVGSSMGGRVAQEFAARWPSQVIGLLLVCAATRLLPPTADARAFGAEEDALLEAGDVEGAVDLNVRTWLGPAASAHTAVAVAAMQRRSFEVQLAAGDVSADRPDFDLGAIVAPTLVVSGAHDLDYFGHVADLLAARIGGAQRLELDWAGHLPSLEDPDRFDPLLLEFVTGLERVVSAKR
;
A
#
# COMPACT_ATOMS: atom_id res chain seq x y z
N MET A 1 0.48 -18.59 -8.25
CA MET A 1 1.05 -17.70 -9.32
C MET A 1 2.12 -16.84 -8.68
N ILE A 2 3.20 -16.48 -9.35
CA ILE A 2 4.16 -15.47 -8.85
C ILE A 2 3.71 -14.12 -9.37
N LEU A 3 3.56 -13.12 -8.50
CA LEU A 3 3.22 -11.75 -8.85
C LEU A 3 4.31 -11.13 -9.74
N ALA A 4 3.93 -10.34 -10.74
CA ALA A 4 4.88 -9.50 -11.45
C ALA A 4 5.52 -8.52 -10.45
N HIS A 5 6.82 -8.35 -10.49
CA HIS A 5 7.55 -7.55 -9.51
C HIS A 5 8.86 -7.01 -10.07
N ASP A 6 9.36 -5.98 -9.44
CA ASP A 6 10.74 -5.54 -9.56
C ASP A 6 11.50 -5.92 -8.27
N ASP A 7 12.77 -6.29 -8.39
CA ASP A 7 13.65 -6.70 -7.30
C ASP A 7 15.04 -6.10 -7.54
N GLU A 8 15.41 -5.12 -6.73
CA GLU A 8 16.59 -4.28 -6.94
C GLU A 8 17.43 -4.17 -5.65
N GLY A 9 18.76 -4.16 -5.78
CA GLY A 9 19.69 -4.07 -4.64
C GLY A 9 19.95 -5.41 -3.94
N ASP A 10 20.87 -5.41 -2.96
CA ASP A 10 21.38 -6.65 -2.33
C ASP A 10 21.34 -6.63 -0.78
N GLY A 11 20.80 -5.60 -0.17
CA GLY A 11 20.79 -5.42 1.28
C GLY A 11 19.61 -6.05 2.02
N PRO A 12 19.32 -5.59 3.25
CA PRO A 12 18.11 -5.97 3.97
C PRO A 12 16.86 -5.66 3.15
N ALA A 13 15.90 -6.60 3.11
CA ALA A 13 14.74 -6.49 2.24
C ALA A 13 13.71 -5.47 2.76
N VAL A 14 13.26 -4.61 1.84
CA VAL A 14 12.11 -3.70 1.99
C VAL A 14 11.11 -4.01 0.89
N VAL A 15 9.87 -4.26 1.25
CA VAL A 15 8.78 -4.57 0.31
C VAL A 15 7.82 -3.40 0.25
N LEU A 16 7.58 -2.87 -0.95
CA LEU A 16 6.73 -1.71 -1.19
C LEU A 16 5.44 -2.16 -1.88
N LEU A 17 4.31 -2.06 -1.16
CA LEU A 17 3.00 -2.55 -1.56
C LEU A 17 2.11 -1.39 -2.00
N HIS A 18 1.62 -1.44 -3.24
CA HIS A 18 0.93 -0.33 -3.89
C HIS A 18 -0.53 -0.15 -3.44
N SER A 19 -1.06 1.07 -3.66
CA SER A 19 -2.47 1.42 -3.52
C SER A 19 -3.31 0.82 -4.65
N SER A 20 -4.62 0.64 -4.43
CA SER A 20 -5.57 0.16 -5.44
C SER A 20 -5.72 1.09 -6.65
N VAL A 21 -5.36 2.36 -6.53
CA VAL A 21 -5.38 3.34 -7.64
C VAL A 21 -4.06 3.39 -8.41
N CYS A 22 -3.12 2.53 -8.06
CA CYS A 22 -1.78 2.49 -8.61
C CYS A 22 -1.34 1.04 -8.91
N ASP A 23 -0.10 0.90 -9.31
CA ASP A 23 0.64 -0.34 -9.40
C ASP A 23 2.06 -0.13 -8.86
N ARG A 24 2.97 -1.11 -9.01
CA ARG A 24 4.33 -1.03 -8.47
C ARG A 24 5.11 0.23 -8.88
N ARG A 25 4.72 0.87 -9.99
CA ARG A 25 5.36 2.10 -10.50
C ARG A 25 5.22 3.29 -9.54
N MET A 26 4.20 3.30 -8.67
CA MET A 26 4.06 4.36 -7.67
C MET A 26 5.28 4.49 -6.75
N TRP A 27 6.02 3.41 -6.57
CA TRP A 27 7.17 3.33 -5.68
C TRP A 27 8.53 3.49 -6.37
N GLN A 28 8.55 3.88 -7.67
CA GLN A 28 9.80 3.96 -8.44
C GLN A 28 10.87 4.81 -7.75
N ARG A 29 10.50 6.01 -7.32
CA ARG A 29 11.43 6.92 -6.64
C ARG A 29 11.88 6.39 -5.28
N GLN A 30 10.98 5.85 -4.49
CA GLN A 30 11.31 5.29 -3.18
C GLN A 30 12.22 4.06 -3.30
N ALA A 31 12.05 3.27 -4.36
CA ALA A 31 12.95 2.16 -4.64
C ALA A 31 14.37 2.63 -4.94
N GLU A 32 14.52 3.67 -5.76
CA GLU A 32 15.82 4.28 -6.05
C GLU A 32 16.50 4.81 -4.78
N VAL A 33 15.73 5.52 -3.93
CA VAL A 33 16.21 6.07 -2.66
C VAL A 33 16.66 4.97 -1.70
N LEU A 34 15.86 3.92 -1.54
CA LEU A 34 16.18 2.80 -0.64
C LEU A 34 17.35 1.95 -1.16
N THR A 35 17.40 1.70 -2.47
CA THR A 35 18.51 0.98 -3.08
C THR A 35 19.82 1.75 -2.93
N ALA A 36 19.79 3.08 -3.14
CA ALA A 36 20.95 3.94 -2.89
C ALA A 36 21.38 3.94 -1.40
N ALA A 37 20.44 3.70 -0.48
CA ALA A 37 20.70 3.54 0.95
C ALA A 37 21.19 2.12 1.33
N GLY A 38 21.33 1.19 0.37
CA GLY A 38 21.89 -0.15 0.59
C GLY A 38 20.83 -1.22 0.93
N HIS A 39 19.57 -1.03 0.54
CA HIS A 39 18.52 -2.01 0.73
C HIS A 39 18.24 -2.81 -0.55
N ARG A 40 17.74 -4.05 -0.38
CA ARG A 40 17.07 -4.80 -1.43
C ARG A 40 15.60 -4.38 -1.44
N VAL A 41 15.10 -3.90 -2.57
CA VAL A 41 13.73 -3.38 -2.69
C VAL A 41 12.91 -4.25 -3.62
N ILE A 42 11.78 -4.74 -3.12
CA ILE A 42 10.85 -5.60 -3.86
C ILE A 42 9.52 -4.87 -4.00
N ARG A 43 9.04 -4.73 -5.23
CA ARG A 43 7.78 -4.03 -5.55
C ARG A 43 6.90 -4.96 -6.40
N PRO A 44 5.93 -5.66 -5.81
CA PRO A 44 4.99 -6.47 -6.58
C PRO A 44 3.82 -5.65 -7.12
N ASP A 45 3.21 -6.13 -8.22
CA ASP A 45 1.84 -5.84 -8.60
C ASP A 45 0.92 -6.92 -8.03
N PHE A 46 -0.12 -6.55 -7.31
CA PHE A 46 -1.16 -7.49 -6.90
C PHE A 46 -1.95 -8.01 -8.10
N GLN A 47 -2.68 -9.12 -7.94
CA GLN A 47 -3.53 -9.67 -8.99
C GLN A 47 -4.56 -8.63 -9.47
N GLY A 48 -4.65 -8.44 -10.78
CA GLY A 48 -5.51 -7.44 -11.40
C GLY A 48 -4.92 -6.02 -11.50
N PHE A 49 -3.60 -5.87 -11.21
CA PHE A 49 -2.90 -4.59 -11.29
C PHE A 49 -1.61 -4.72 -12.12
N GLY A 50 -1.22 -3.61 -12.75
CA GLY A 50 0.02 -3.50 -13.50
C GLY A 50 0.20 -4.62 -14.53
N ASP A 51 1.22 -5.44 -14.34
CA ASP A 51 1.55 -6.58 -15.21
C ASP A 51 1.10 -7.93 -14.64
N THR A 52 0.51 -7.96 -13.44
CA THR A 52 -0.09 -9.18 -12.91
C THR A 52 -1.51 -9.35 -13.42
N PRO A 53 -1.84 -10.46 -14.10
CA PRO A 53 -3.19 -10.70 -14.59
C PRO A 53 -4.23 -10.69 -13.47
N ALA A 54 -5.48 -10.40 -13.84
CA ALA A 54 -6.60 -10.55 -12.92
C ALA A 54 -6.76 -12.01 -12.46
N PRO A 55 -7.27 -12.23 -11.22
CA PRO A 55 -7.45 -13.57 -10.70
C PRO A 55 -8.48 -14.36 -11.50
N THR A 56 -8.24 -15.66 -11.68
CA THR A 56 -9.17 -16.60 -12.33
C THR A 56 -9.78 -17.61 -11.34
N ALA A 57 -9.38 -17.56 -10.07
CA ALA A 57 -9.85 -18.38 -8.97
C ALA A 57 -9.74 -17.59 -7.66
N PRO A 58 -10.44 -17.97 -6.59
CA PRO A 58 -10.29 -17.32 -5.28
C PRO A 58 -8.81 -17.19 -4.87
N TYR A 59 -8.43 -16.04 -4.37
CA TYR A 59 -7.04 -15.67 -4.09
C TYR A 59 -6.91 -14.94 -2.73
N ASP A 60 -5.72 -14.96 -2.15
CA ASP A 60 -5.37 -14.33 -0.88
C ASP A 60 -4.16 -13.43 -1.09
N GLU A 61 -4.37 -12.11 -1.11
CA GLU A 61 -3.30 -11.15 -1.41
C GLU A 61 -2.10 -11.28 -0.46
N ALA A 62 -2.34 -11.50 0.84
CA ALA A 62 -1.26 -11.71 1.80
C ALA A 62 -0.57 -13.06 1.61
N GLY A 63 -1.31 -14.10 1.21
CA GLY A 63 -0.78 -15.41 0.83
C GLY A 63 0.06 -15.34 -0.44
N ASP A 64 -0.36 -14.58 -1.45
CA ASP A 64 0.39 -14.35 -2.68
C ASP A 64 1.70 -13.60 -2.42
N LEU A 65 1.65 -12.58 -1.55
CA LEU A 65 2.84 -11.88 -1.11
C LEU A 65 3.83 -12.83 -0.42
N ARG A 66 3.33 -13.71 0.46
CA ARG A 66 4.17 -14.70 1.11
C ARG A 66 4.82 -15.64 0.11
N ALA A 67 4.04 -16.16 -0.84
CA ALA A 67 4.57 -17.06 -1.88
C ALA A 67 5.64 -16.38 -2.74
N LEU A 68 5.51 -15.08 -3.02
CA LEU A 68 6.53 -14.29 -3.69
C LEU A 68 7.82 -14.20 -2.85
N LEU A 69 7.72 -13.83 -1.57
CA LEU A 69 8.87 -13.69 -0.69
C LEU A 69 9.60 -15.03 -0.48
N ASP A 70 8.86 -16.14 -0.33
CA ASP A 70 9.42 -17.48 -0.24
C ASP A 70 10.19 -17.85 -1.54
N ALA A 71 9.63 -17.52 -2.73
CA ALA A 71 10.27 -17.75 -4.02
C ALA A 71 11.54 -16.94 -4.23
N LEU A 72 11.61 -15.73 -3.65
CA LEU A 72 12.78 -14.83 -3.70
C LEU A 72 13.80 -15.09 -2.59
N GLY A 73 13.55 -16.08 -1.71
CA GLY A 73 14.42 -16.41 -0.58
C GLY A 73 14.47 -15.29 0.47
N VAL A 74 13.37 -14.57 0.67
CA VAL A 74 13.26 -13.47 1.64
C VAL A 74 12.58 -13.98 2.91
N ASP A 75 13.36 -14.31 3.92
CA ASP A 75 12.85 -14.80 5.20
C ASP A 75 12.19 -13.70 6.03
N ARG A 76 12.72 -12.47 5.95
CA ARG A 76 12.25 -11.32 6.75
C ARG A 76 12.40 -10.02 5.96
N ALA A 77 11.41 -9.12 6.09
CA ALA A 77 11.43 -7.83 5.42
C ALA A 77 10.81 -6.71 6.25
N VAL A 78 11.14 -5.46 5.92
CA VAL A 78 10.32 -4.30 6.26
C VAL A 78 9.20 -4.21 5.24
N LEU A 79 7.95 -4.08 5.70
CA LEU A 79 6.80 -3.86 4.83
C LEU A 79 6.36 -2.40 4.85
N VAL A 80 6.23 -1.82 3.68
CA VAL A 80 5.68 -0.48 3.47
C VAL A 80 4.45 -0.62 2.59
N GLY A 81 3.28 -0.29 3.10
CA GLY A 81 2.04 -0.48 2.34
C GLY A 81 1.18 0.79 2.30
N SER A 82 0.78 1.18 1.09
CA SER A 82 -0.15 2.29 0.87
C SER A 82 -1.57 1.77 0.62
N SER A 83 -2.56 2.34 1.30
CA SER A 83 -3.99 2.04 1.08
C SER A 83 -4.30 0.53 1.11
N MET A 84 -4.69 -0.06 -0.01
CA MET A 84 -4.85 -1.50 -0.19
C MET A 84 -3.58 -2.27 0.20
N GLY A 85 -2.40 -1.81 -0.23
CA GLY A 85 -1.12 -2.41 0.16
C GLY A 85 -0.89 -2.35 1.66
N GLY A 86 -1.37 -1.30 2.34
CA GLY A 86 -1.37 -1.19 3.80
C GLY A 86 -2.30 -2.21 4.46
N ARG A 87 -3.48 -2.50 3.87
CA ARG A 87 -4.36 -3.59 4.32
C ARG A 87 -3.67 -4.95 4.19
N VAL A 88 -3.05 -5.22 3.04
CA VAL A 88 -2.31 -6.48 2.85
C VAL A 88 -1.14 -6.61 3.81
N ALA A 89 -0.40 -5.52 4.05
CA ALA A 89 0.73 -5.50 4.98
C ALA A 89 0.32 -5.81 6.43
N GLN A 90 -0.82 -5.26 6.91
CA GLN A 90 -1.31 -5.59 8.25
C GLN A 90 -1.81 -7.04 8.34
N GLU A 91 -2.50 -7.57 7.32
CA GLU A 91 -2.91 -8.97 7.26
C GLU A 91 -1.70 -9.92 7.25
N PHE A 92 -0.68 -9.60 6.46
CA PHE A 92 0.57 -10.35 6.43
C PHE A 92 1.29 -10.32 7.79
N ALA A 93 1.46 -9.14 8.38
CA ALA A 93 2.17 -8.98 9.64
C ALA A 93 1.47 -9.68 10.81
N ALA A 94 0.15 -9.73 10.80
CA ALA A 94 -0.62 -10.47 11.81
C ALA A 94 -0.52 -11.99 11.65
N ARG A 95 -0.49 -12.50 10.42
CA ARG A 95 -0.44 -13.94 10.11
C ARG A 95 0.99 -14.51 10.20
N TRP A 96 2.01 -13.73 9.87
CA TRP A 96 3.42 -14.15 9.88
C TRP A 96 4.31 -13.12 10.59
N PRO A 97 4.10 -12.88 11.90
CA PRO A 97 4.77 -11.80 12.63
C PRO A 97 6.30 -11.96 12.68
N SER A 98 6.82 -13.18 12.61
CA SER A 98 8.27 -13.43 12.61
C SER A 98 8.96 -13.00 11.31
N GLN A 99 8.22 -12.84 10.22
CA GLN A 99 8.75 -12.44 8.91
C GLN A 99 8.81 -10.91 8.74
N VAL A 100 8.24 -10.12 9.67
CA VAL A 100 8.19 -8.67 9.56
C VAL A 100 9.16 -8.01 10.53
N ILE A 101 10.09 -7.22 10.00
CA ILE A 101 11.10 -6.47 10.76
C ILE A 101 10.52 -5.14 11.24
N GLY A 102 9.71 -4.50 10.40
CA GLY A 102 9.03 -3.24 10.66
C GLY A 102 7.86 -3.06 9.71
N LEU A 103 6.89 -2.24 10.09
CA LEU A 103 5.64 -2.04 9.35
C LEU A 103 5.34 -0.55 9.22
N LEU A 104 5.38 -0.03 7.99
CA LEU A 104 4.98 1.34 7.67
C LEU A 104 3.65 1.29 6.90
N LEU A 105 2.60 1.80 7.51
CA LEU A 105 1.23 1.84 6.99
C LEU A 105 0.89 3.26 6.55
N VAL A 106 0.80 3.49 5.24
CA VAL A 106 0.59 4.83 4.65
C VAL A 106 -0.84 4.92 4.14
N CYS A 107 -1.65 5.79 4.73
CA CYS A 107 -3.07 5.95 4.39
C CYS A 107 -3.76 4.57 4.21
N ALA A 108 -3.48 3.66 5.14
CA ALA A 108 -3.85 2.25 4.99
C ALA A 108 -5.35 2.03 5.08
N ALA A 109 -5.90 1.19 4.20
CA ALA A 109 -7.25 0.67 4.35
C ALA A 109 -7.29 -0.46 5.39
N THR A 110 -8.50 -0.85 5.86
CA THR A 110 -8.72 -2.03 6.69
C THR A 110 -10.09 -2.63 6.45
N ARG A 111 -10.26 -3.92 6.76
CA ARG A 111 -11.58 -4.59 6.77
C ARG A 111 -12.29 -4.46 8.13
N LEU A 112 -11.63 -3.89 9.12
CA LEU A 112 -12.09 -3.88 10.52
C LEU A 112 -12.98 -2.69 10.85
N LEU A 113 -13.11 -1.72 9.93
CA LEU A 113 -14.02 -0.59 10.04
C LEU A 113 -14.94 -0.51 8.82
N PRO A 114 -16.22 -0.15 9.03
CA PRO A 114 -17.10 0.17 7.92
C PRO A 114 -16.66 1.50 7.27
N PRO A 115 -16.95 1.69 5.96
CA PRO A 115 -16.63 2.95 5.29
C PRO A 115 -17.42 4.12 5.90
N THR A 116 -16.84 5.30 5.93
CA THR A 116 -17.45 6.57 6.32
C THR A 116 -18.46 7.07 5.25
N ALA A 117 -19.15 8.16 5.51
CA ALA A 117 -20.14 8.68 4.57
C ALA A 117 -19.49 9.15 3.26
N ASP A 118 -18.34 9.82 3.35
CA ASP A 118 -17.53 10.29 2.21
C ASP A 118 -16.97 9.11 1.40
N ALA A 119 -16.42 8.09 2.06
CA ALA A 119 -15.92 6.89 1.38
C ALA A 119 -17.05 6.11 0.66
N ARG A 120 -18.25 6.05 1.25
CA ARG A 120 -19.42 5.46 0.57
C ARG A 120 -19.88 6.30 -0.62
N ALA A 121 -19.84 7.63 -0.49
CA ALA A 121 -20.22 8.53 -1.60
C ALA A 121 -19.25 8.38 -2.77
N PHE A 122 -17.94 8.31 -2.49
CA PHE A 122 -16.92 8.02 -3.50
C PHE A 122 -17.19 6.68 -4.21
N GLY A 123 -17.36 5.59 -3.45
CA GLY A 123 -17.60 4.27 -4.05
C GLY A 123 -18.86 4.24 -4.92
N ALA A 124 -19.97 4.85 -4.46
CA ALA A 124 -21.20 4.91 -5.24
C ALA A 124 -21.07 5.72 -6.54
N GLU A 125 -20.26 6.81 -6.54
CA GLU A 125 -20.00 7.59 -7.74
C GLU A 125 -19.11 6.81 -8.72
N GLU A 126 -18.07 6.14 -8.22
CA GLU A 126 -17.18 5.29 -9.03
C GLU A 126 -17.95 4.14 -9.69
N ASP A 127 -18.74 3.40 -8.90
CA ASP A 127 -19.57 2.30 -9.39
C ASP A 127 -20.53 2.79 -10.51
N ALA A 128 -21.20 3.92 -10.30
CA ALA A 128 -22.13 4.49 -11.29
C ALA A 128 -21.43 4.88 -12.63
N LEU A 129 -20.21 5.42 -12.56
CA LEU A 129 -19.42 5.75 -13.75
C LEU A 129 -19.01 4.48 -14.50
N LEU A 130 -18.52 3.46 -13.78
CA LEU A 130 -18.09 2.20 -14.37
C LEU A 130 -19.29 1.42 -14.97
N GLU A 131 -20.45 1.39 -14.31
CA GLU A 131 -21.68 0.79 -14.82
C GLU A 131 -22.17 1.50 -16.09
N ALA A 132 -21.95 2.82 -16.20
CA ALA A 132 -22.26 3.59 -17.40
C ALA A 132 -21.21 3.41 -18.53
N GLY A 133 -20.11 2.69 -18.26
CA GLY A 133 -18.98 2.53 -19.18
C GLY A 133 -18.09 3.77 -19.30
N ASP A 134 -18.24 4.74 -18.40
CA ASP A 134 -17.43 5.97 -18.34
C ASP A 134 -16.16 5.75 -17.53
N VAL A 135 -15.25 4.96 -18.09
CA VAL A 135 -13.96 4.64 -17.44
C VAL A 135 -13.12 5.91 -17.25
N GLU A 136 -13.14 6.86 -18.18
CA GLU A 136 -12.39 8.11 -18.05
C GLU A 136 -12.94 8.97 -16.91
N GLY A 137 -14.26 9.07 -16.78
CA GLY A 137 -14.89 9.74 -15.64
C GLY A 137 -14.52 9.09 -14.30
N ALA A 138 -14.45 7.76 -14.24
CA ALA A 138 -14.01 7.04 -13.05
C ALA A 138 -12.51 7.31 -12.75
N VAL A 139 -11.65 7.36 -13.77
CA VAL A 139 -10.23 7.74 -13.61
C VAL A 139 -10.11 9.16 -13.07
N ASP A 140 -10.83 10.12 -13.62
CA ASP A 140 -10.82 11.52 -13.19
C ASP A 140 -11.35 11.66 -11.74
N LEU A 141 -12.37 10.89 -11.38
CA LEU A 141 -12.88 10.81 -10.00
C LEU A 141 -11.76 10.36 -9.03
N ASN A 142 -11.07 9.30 -9.37
CA ASN A 142 -9.97 8.77 -8.56
C ASN A 142 -8.84 9.80 -8.39
N VAL A 143 -8.38 10.41 -9.48
CA VAL A 143 -7.30 11.40 -9.45
C VAL A 143 -7.65 12.58 -8.54
N ARG A 144 -8.86 13.16 -8.67
CA ARG A 144 -9.27 14.32 -7.87
C ARG A 144 -9.56 13.99 -6.41
N THR A 145 -9.93 12.73 -6.10
CA THR A 145 -10.24 12.31 -4.73
C THR A 145 -8.97 11.94 -3.96
N TRP A 146 -8.05 11.22 -4.59
CA TRP A 146 -6.91 10.62 -3.90
C TRP A 146 -5.64 11.48 -3.89
N LEU A 147 -5.56 12.51 -4.72
CA LEU A 147 -4.43 13.42 -4.71
C LEU A 147 -4.73 14.67 -3.87
N GLY A 148 -3.89 14.92 -2.89
CA GLY A 148 -3.93 16.12 -2.08
C GLY A 148 -3.34 17.34 -2.77
N PRO A 149 -3.34 18.50 -2.09
CA PRO A 149 -2.96 19.79 -2.67
C PRO A 149 -1.48 19.89 -3.06
N ALA A 150 -0.61 19.03 -2.55
CA ALA A 150 0.81 19.01 -2.89
C ALA A 150 1.10 18.30 -4.23
N ALA A 151 0.12 17.58 -4.81
CA ALA A 151 0.32 16.83 -6.03
C ALA A 151 0.55 17.71 -7.26
N SER A 152 1.54 17.34 -8.05
CA SER A 152 1.82 18.01 -9.33
C SER A 152 0.90 17.51 -10.46
N ALA A 153 0.78 18.30 -11.55
CA ALA A 153 0.10 17.83 -12.75
C ALA A 153 0.76 16.57 -13.36
N HIS A 154 2.07 16.41 -13.21
CA HIS A 154 2.78 15.21 -13.65
C HIS A 154 2.35 13.98 -12.81
N THR A 155 2.23 14.14 -11.51
CA THR A 155 1.71 13.11 -10.59
C THR A 155 0.30 12.69 -10.98
N ALA A 156 -0.59 13.65 -11.27
CA ALA A 156 -1.97 13.38 -11.68
C ALA A 156 -2.01 12.52 -12.97
N VAL A 157 -1.19 12.85 -13.98
CA VAL A 157 -1.09 12.07 -15.22
C VAL A 157 -0.58 10.64 -14.94
N ALA A 158 0.41 10.49 -14.07
CA ALA A 158 0.95 9.18 -13.73
C ALA A 158 -0.09 8.30 -12.99
N VAL A 159 -0.80 8.86 -12.02
CA VAL A 159 -1.87 8.17 -11.29
C VAL A 159 -3.02 7.80 -12.24
N ALA A 160 -3.46 8.72 -13.09
CA ALA A 160 -4.49 8.45 -14.11
C ALA A 160 -4.12 7.26 -15.00
N ALA A 161 -2.86 7.20 -15.45
CA ALA A 161 -2.39 6.10 -16.30
C ALA A 161 -2.38 4.74 -15.59
N MET A 162 -1.99 4.71 -14.30
CA MET A 162 -2.01 3.49 -13.49
C MET A 162 -3.46 3.05 -13.20
N GLN A 163 -4.33 3.98 -12.81
CA GLN A 163 -5.73 3.68 -12.53
C GLN A 163 -6.48 3.17 -13.76
N ARG A 164 -6.29 3.82 -14.92
CA ARG A 164 -6.86 3.35 -16.19
C ARG A 164 -6.44 1.92 -16.50
N ARG A 165 -5.15 1.62 -16.33
CA ARG A 165 -4.63 0.27 -16.55
C ARG A 165 -5.29 -0.74 -15.61
N SER A 166 -5.49 -0.40 -14.33
CA SER A 166 -6.17 -1.26 -13.37
C SER A 166 -7.63 -1.54 -13.79
N PHE A 167 -8.38 -0.53 -14.19
CA PHE A 167 -9.74 -0.70 -14.69
C PHE A 167 -9.79 -1.57 -15.94
N GLU A 168 -8.90 -1.36 -16.92
CA GLU A 168 -8.82 -2.19 -18.12
C GLU A 168 -8.62 -3.67 -17.81
N VAL A 169 -7.73 -3.99 -16.86
CA VAL A 169 -7.44 -5.38 -16.45
C VAL A 169 -8.61 -5.98 -15.68
N GLN A 170 -9.20 -5.22 -14.75
CA GLN A 170 -10.24 -5.72 -13.87
C GLN A 170 -11.59 -5.86 -14.58
N LEU A 171 -11.97 -4.90 -15.42
CA LEU A 171 -13.22 -4.96 -16.19
C LEU A 171 -13.22 -6.06 -17.27
N ALA A 172 -12.04 -6.45 -17.76
CA ALA A 172 -11.91 -7.58 -18.68
C ALA A 172 -12.00 -8.94 -18.00
N ALA A 173 -11.95 -9.00 -16.66
CA ALA A 173 -11.99 -10.22 -15.87
C ALA A 173 -13.43 -10.54 -15.43
N GLY A 174 -13.66 -11.81 -15.07
CA GLY A 174 -14.88 -12.20 -14.38
C GLY A 174 -14.81 -11.85 -12.88
N ASP A 175 -15.96 -11.82 -12.23
CA ASP A 175 -16.04 -11.65 -10.77
C ASP A 175 -15.38 -12.83 -10.05
N VAL A 176 -14.23 -12.56 -9.43
CA VAL A 176 -13.54 -13.52 -8.56
C VAL A 176 -13.35 -12.89 -7.19
N SER A 177 -13.85 -13.57 -6.17
CA SER A 177 -13.73 -13.09 -4.79
C SER A 177 -12.35 -13.33 -4.21
N ALA A 178 -11.79 -12.35 -3.51
CA ALA A 178 -10.64 -12.57 -2.66
C ALA A 178 -11.03 -13.42 -1.43
N ASP A 179 -10.23 -14.45 -1.14
CA ASP A 179 -10.29 -15.15 0.14
C ASP A 179 -9.57 -14.29 1.18
N ARG A 180 -10.26 -13.95 2.25
CA ARG A 180 -9.77 -13.01 3.27
C ARG A 180 -9.88 -13.64 4.65
N PRO A 181 -8.91 -14.49 5.05
CA PRO A 181 -8.90 -15.08 6.37
C PRO A 181 -8.95 -14.03 7.48
N ASP A 182 -9.55 -14.38 8.60
CA ASP A 182 -9.56 -13.52 9.78
C ASP A 182 -8.12 -13.35 10.31
N PHE A 183 -7.85 -12.16 10.87
CA PHE A 183 -6.57 -11.84 11.48
C PHE A 183 -6.78 -10.95 12.72
N ASP A 184 -5.80 -10.96 13.63
CA ASP A 184 -5.79 -10.14 14.83
C ASP A 184 -4.65 -9.12 14.78
N LEU A 185 -4.97 -7.82 14.82
CA LEU A 185 -3.98 -6.75 14.90
C LEU A 185 -3.07 -6.87 16.12
N GLY A 186 -3.57 -7.45 17.22
CA GLY A 186 -2.78 -7.71 18.43
C GLY A 186 -1.63 -8.72 18.24
N ALA A 187 -1.66 -9.52 17.16
CA ALA A 187 -0.57 -10.43 16.79
C ALA A 187 0.61 -9.73 16.11
N ILE A 188 0.45 -8.48 15.68
CA ILE A 188 1.52 -7.69 15.07
C ILE A 188 2.51 -7.26 16.17
N VAL A 189 3.75 -7.74 16.06
CA VAL A 189 4.83 -7.46 17.04
C VAL A 189 5.93 -6.57 16.47
N ALA A 190 5.91 -6.31 15.17
CA ALA A 190 6.89 -5.45 14.50
C ALA A 190 6.70 -3.98 14.94
N PRO A 191 7.79 -3.20 15.13
CA PRO A 191 7.69 -1.76 15.24
C PRO A 191 6.87 -1.19 14.07
N THR A 192 5.83 -0.43 14.40
CA THR A 192 4.84 0.03 13.42
C THR A 192 4.71 1.56 13.46
N LEU A 193 4.76 2.17 12.27
CA LEU A 193 4.39 3.57 12.07
C LEU A 193 3.15 3.63 11.16
N VAL A 194 2.12 4.30 11.64
CA VAL A 194 0.86 4.53 10.91
C VAL A 194 0.82 5.99 10.48
N VAL A 195 0.77 6.21 9.18
CA VAL A 195 0.76 7.55 8.56
C VAL A 195 -0.59 7.79 7.89
N SER A 196 -1.18 8.97 8.09
CA SER A 196 -2.36 9.45 7.36
C SER A 196 -2.11 10.84 6.77
N GLY A 197 -2.84 11.19 5.71
CA GLY A 197 -2.87 12.54 5.16
C GLY A 197 -4.05 13.33 5.72
N ALA A 198 -3.84 14.61 6.03
CA ALA A 198 -4.90 15.49 6.56
C ALA A 198 -5.94 15.90 5.49
N HIS A 199 -5.63 15.67 4.21
CA HIS A 199 -6.51 15.95 3.07
C HIS A 199 -7.08 14.69 2.42
N ASP A 200 -7.02 13.55 3.13
CA ASP A 200 -7.62 12.27 2.71
C ASP A 200 -9.08 12.20 3.15
N LEU A 201 -9.83 11.18 2.68
CA LEU A 201 -11.17 10.90 3.19
C LEU A 201 -11.12 10.54 4.69
N ASP A 202 -12.15 10.92 5.44
CA ASP A 202 -12.26 10.70 6.90
C ASP A 202 -12.02 9.25 7.30
N TYR A 203 -12.37 8.30 6.43
CA TYR A 203 -12.16 6.88 6.62
C TYR A 203 -10.71 6.55 6.99
N PHE A 204 -9.73 7.11 6.29
CA PHE A 204 -8.31 6.77 6.48
C PHE A 204 -7.73 7.34 7.77
N GLY A 205 -8.23 8.48 8.21
CA GLY A 205 -7.94 9.03 9.55
C GLY A 205 -8.46 8.09 10.66
N HIS A 206 -9.71 7.64 10.55
CA HIS A 206 -10.30 6.68 11.50
C HIS A 206 -9.58 5.32 11.49
N VAL A 207 -9.16 4.84 10.33
CA VAL A 207 -8.35 3.61 10.23
C VAL A 207 -7.00 3.81 10.92
N ALA A 208 -6.33 4.94 10.70
CA ALA A 208 -5.05 5.22 11.34
C ALA A 208 -5.17 5.25 12.87
N ASP A 209 -6.24 5.82 13.42
CA ASP A 209 -6.52 5.82 14.85
C ASP A 209 -6.77 4.39 15.38
N LEU A 210 -7.57 3.59 14.67
CA LEU A 210 -7.79 2.18 15.03
C LEU A 210 -6.49 1.38 15.06
N LEU A 211 -5.67 1.49 14.00
CA LEU A 211 -4.43 0.73 13.87
C LEU A 211 -3.43 1.13 14.97
N ALA A 212 -3.28 2.42 15.24
CA ALA A 212 -2.42 2.91 16.32
C ALA A 212 -2.88 2.44 17.72
N ALA A 213 -4.20 2.33 17.93
CA ALA A 213 -4.77 1.86 19.19
C ALA A 213 -4.68 0.33 19.38
N ARG A 214 -4.72 -0.45 18.28
CA ARG A 214 -4.82 -1.92 18.33
C ARG A 214 -3.48 -2.65 18.14
N ILE A 215 -2.52 -2.03 17.46
CA ILE A 215 -1.18 -2.58 17.26
C ILE A 215 -0.29 -2.13 18.41
N GLY A 216 0.25 -3.08 19.19
CA GLY A 216 1.05 -2.78 20.37
C GLY A 216 2.30 -1.95 20.04
N GLY A 217 2.40 -0.75 20.63
CA GLY A 217 3.55 0.14 20.44
C GLY A 217 3.59 0.89 19.10
N ALA A 218 2.51 0.83 18.30
CA ALA A 218 2.43 1.60 17.06
C ALA A 218 2.45 3.11 17.32
N GLN A 219 3.16 3.83 16.47
CA GLN A 219 3.16 5.30 16.45
C GLN A 219 2.23 5.79 15.35
N ARG A 220 1.57 6.93 15.56
CA ARG A 220 0.71 7.60 14.57
C ARG A 220 1.31 8.94 14.18
N LEU A 221 1.31 9.21 12.88
CA LEU A 221 1.72 10.49 12.30
C LEU A 221 0.68 10.94 11.28
N GLU A 222 0.22 12.18 11.40
CA GLU A 222 -0.60 12.83 10.37
C GLU A 222 0.23 13.84 9.60
N LEU A 223 0.16 13.77 8.27
CA LEU A 223 0.84 14.68 7.36
C LEU A 223 -0.14 15.79 6.97
N ASP A 224 0.09 16.98 7.48
CA ASP A 224 -0.77 18.17 7.28
C ASP A 224 -0.86 18.65 5.82
N TRP A 225 0.04 18.17 4.98
CA TRP A 225 0.18 18.55 3.57
C TRP A 225 -0.33 17.50 2.58
N ALA A 226 -0.58 16.28 3.03
CA ALA A 226 -0.83 15.15 2.15
C ALA A 226 -2.31 14.78 2.05
N GLY A 227 -2.71 14.29 0.89
CA GLY A 227 -3.90 13.50 0.67
C GLY A 227 -3.62 12.01 0.88
N HIS A 228 -4.12 11.18 -0.03
CA HIS A 228 -4.07 9.72 0.08
C HIS A 228 -2.74 9.10 -0.38
N LEU A 229 -1.97 9.78 -1.23
CA LEU A 229 -0.77 9.23 -1.87
C LEU A 229 0.49 10.07 -1.58
N PRO A 230 0.90 10.22 -0.29
CA PRO A 230 1.99 11.13 0.11
C PRO A 230 3.30 10.88 -0.65
N SER A 231 3.61 9.61 -0.95
CA SER A 231 4.83 9.20 -1.66
C SER A 231 4.91 9.74 -3.09
N LEU A 232 3.75 10.02 -3.71
CA LEU A 232 3.64 10.57 -5.05
C LEU A 232 3.39 12.09 -5.05
N GLU A 233 2.69 12.60 -4.02
CA GLU A 233 2.30 14.00 -3.93
C GLU A 233 3.49 14.92 -3.66
N ASP A 234 4.30 14.58 -2.66
CA ASP A 234 5.52 15.30 -2.31
C ASP A 234 6.60 14.31 -1.85
N PRO A 235 7.30 13.65 -2.78
CA PRO A 235 8.33 12.70 -2.45
C PRO A 235 9.51 13.31 -1.70
N ASP A 236 9.81 14.61 -1.87
CA ASP A 236 10.90 15.28 -1.14
C ASP A 236 10.61 15.37 0.37
N ARG A 237 9.33 15.43 0.75
CA ARG A 237 8.89 15.37 2.16
C ARG A 237 8.71 13.95 2.66
N PHE A 238 8.29 13.03 1.79
CA PHE A 238 8.00 11.64 2.18
C PHE A 238 9.26 10.76 2.30
N ASP A 239 10.23 10.88 1.38
CA ASP A 239 11.42 10.04 1.33
C ASP A 239 12.28 10.10 2.61
N PRO A 240 12.50 11.28 3.25
CA PRO A 240 13.17 11.34 4.55
C PRO A 240 12.47 10.55 5.66
N LEU A 241 11.14 10.60 5.72
CA LEU A 241 10.34 9.83 6.69
C LEU A 241 10.49 8.33 6.48
N LEU A 242 10.42 7.89 5.22
CA LEU A 242 10.63 6.49 4.86
C LEU A 242 12.04 6.00 5.25
N LEU A 243 13.07 6.77 4.90
CA LEU A 243 14.46 6.45 5.25
C LEU A 243 14.70 6.42 6.76
N GLU A 244 14.17 7.41 7.50
CA GLU A 244 14.28 7.46 8.95
C GLU A 244 13.66 6.22 9.61
N PHE A 245 12.46 5.82 9.15
CA PHE A 245 11.80 4.63 9.64
C PHE A 245 12.64 3.37 9.38
N VAL A 246 13.07 3.14 8.13
CA VAL A 246 13.79 1.93 7.74
C VAL A 246 15.15 1.83 8.45
N THR A 247 15.95 2.92 8.44
CA THR A 247 17.28 2.94 9.09
C THR A 247 17.20 2.92 10.62
N GLY A 248 16.13 3.46 11.19
CA GLY A 248 15.85 3.40 12.64
C GLY A 248 15.71 1.97 13.16
N LEU A 249 15.09 1.09 12.36
CA LEU A 249 14.94 -0.33 12.70
C LEU A 249 16.29 -1.07 12.77
N GLU A 250 17.24 -0.74 11.90
CA GLU A 250 18.57 -1.37 11.87
C GLU A 250 19.36 -1.05 13.13
N ARG A 251 19.25 0.16 13.66
CA ARG A 251 19.91 0.58 14.92
C ARG A 251 19.37 -0.22 16.09
N VAL A 252 18.06 -0.48 16.16
CA VAL A 252 17.42 -1.28 17.22
C VAL A 252 17.85 -2.75 17.15
N VAL A 253 17.95 -3.32 15.95
CA VAL A 253 18.37 -4.71 15.73
C VAL A 253 19.86 -4.88 16.09
N SER A 254 20.72 -3.93 15.70
CA SER A 254 22.14 -3.95 16.00
C SER A 254 22.46 -3.80 17.49
N ALA A 255 21.66 -3.03 18.23
CA ALA A 255 21.81 -2.82 19.67
C ALA A 255 21.40 -4.03 20.53
N LYS A 256 20.68 -5.01 19.95
CA LYS A 256 20.22 -6.23 20.63
C LYS A 256 21.11 -7.46 20.37
N ARG A 257 22.17 -7.30 19.57
CA ARG A 257 23.19 -8.32 19.32
C ARG A 257 24.43 -8.05 20.18
#